data_22dcf27f7aef0fa0b578694ef63b60cb
#
_entry.id   22dcf27f7aef0fa0b578694ef63b60cb
#
_cell.length_a   1.000
_cell.length_b   1.000
_cell.length_c   1.000
_cell.angle_alpha   90.00
_cell.angle_beta   90.00
_cell.angle_gamma   90.00
#
_symmetry.space_group_name_H-M   'P 1'
#
loop_
_entity.id
_entity.type
_entity.pdbx_description
1 polymer ?
#
loop_
_entity_poly.entity_id
_entity_poly.type
_entity_poly.pdbx_seq_one_letter_code
_entity_poly.pdbx_strand_id
1 'polypeptide(L)'
;QRRRCLSRRRLGLGQLGFGGGPLAVLALGGDSGPLRRVQHLDRDAMLHALPRVVSVLADGSEEHKVAVHRLFQTLVAPAMQAAGAETASEHPTTTASLTPVELLVLLHVHEKEIGLKAALVAVQLCFSMSEVFRSDVLTAVLNRLVEEDPLPVLFMRTAIMATKSFRTLGSYVSTSLLSRLVQKEIW
;
A
#
# COMPACT_ATOMS: atom_id res chain seq x y z
N GLN A 1 31.18 6.22 64.25
CA GLN A 1 30.78 7.63 64.07
C GLN A 1 31.54 8.23 62.90
N ARG A 2 31.01 8.29 61.76
CA ARG A 2 31.14 9.33 60.71
C ARG A 2 30.41 8.81 59.43
N ARG A 3 29.24 9.37 59.19
CA ARG A 3 28.50 9.17 57.97
C ARG A 3 29.24 9.88 56.83
N ARG A 4 29.61 9.15 55.79
CA ARG A 4 30.10 9.74 54.53
C ARG A 4 28.96 9.71 53.53
N CYS A 5 28.44 10.89 53.21
CA CYS A 5 27.62 11.18 52.05
C CYS A 5 28.39 10.83 50.77
N LEU A 6 27.87 9.89 49.99
CA LEU A 6 28.29 9.66 48.60
C LEU A 6 27.34 10.40 47.68
N SER A 7 27.82 11.49 47.11
CA SER A 7 27.19 12.27 46.11
C SER A 7 26.96 11.43 44.84
N ARG A 8 25.68 11.26 44.46
CA ARG A 8 25.32 10.73 43.17
C ARG A 8 25.70 11.70 42.04
N ARG A 9 26.72 11.33 41.28
CA ARG A 9 27.01 11.96 39.98
C ARG A 9 25.85 11.63 39.03
N ARG A 10 25.08 12.62 38.64
CA ARG A 10 24.18 12.57 37.47
C ARG A 10 25.08 12.45 36.25
N LEU A 11 25.07 11.28 35.62
CA LEU A 11 25.53 11.10 34.26
C LEU A 11 24.45 11.72 33.36
N GLY A 12 24.80 12.78 32.65
CA GLY A 12 24.01 13.42 31.65
C GLY A 12 23.75 12.44 30.50
N LEU A 13 22.52 11.99 30.39
CA LEU A 13 22.02 11.34 29.17
C LEU A 13 21.89 12.42 28.09
N GLY A 14 22.88 12.38 27.16
CA GLY A 14 22.83 13.18 25.96
C GLY A 14 21.47 12.99 25.24
N GLN A 15 20.86 14.09 24.91
CA GLN A 15 19.73 14.16 24.02
C GLN A 15 20.15 13.61 22.66
N LEU A 16 19.87 12.32 22.40
CA LEU A 16 19.78 11.81 21.06
C LEU A 16 18.51 12.41 20.47
N GLY A 17 18.69 13.41 19.62
CA GLY A 17 17.62 13.99 18.82
C GLY A 17 17.03 12.92 17.91
N PHE A 18 15.94 12.31 18.34
CA PHE A 18 15.09 11.55 17.45
C PHE A 18 14.44 12.55 16.52
N GLY A 19 15.02 12.70 15.33
CA GLY A 19 14.37 13.33 14.21
C GLY A 19 13.04 12.64 13.98
N GLY A 20 11.95 13.33 14.29
CA GLY A 20 10.58 12.84 14.11
C GLY A 20 10.28 12.63 12.63
N GLY A 21 10.65 11.45 12.10
CA GLY A 21 10.21 11.02 10.79
C GLY A 21 8.71 10.65 10.85
N PRO A 22 8.03 10.60 9.71
CA PRO A 22 6.58 10.35 9.61
C PRO A 22 6.12 9.02 10.22
N LEU A 23 7.02 8.15 10.65
CA LEU A 23 6.72 6.89 11.33
C LEU A 23 6.25 7.04 12.79
N ALA A 24 6.49 8.18 13.45
CA ALA A 24 5.99 8.46 14.79
C ALA A 24 4.44 8.57 14.85
N VAL A 25 3.79 8.59 13.71
CA VAL A 25 2.33 8.76 13.57
C VAL A 25 1.57 7.43 13.65
N LEU A 26 2.26 6.29 13.53
CA LEU A 26 1.67 4.95 13.60
C LEU A 26 1.75 4.31 14.99
N ALA A 27 1.97 5.10 16.06
CA ALA A 27 1.76 4.63 17.43
C ALA A 27 0.27 4.25 17.58
N LEU A 28 0.01 2.96 17.52
CA LEU A 28 -1.29 2.30 17.63
C LEU A 28 -1.86 2.46 19.04
N GLY A 29 -2.37 3.63 19.33
CA GLY A 29 -3.14 3.91 20.53
C GLY A 29 -4.47 4.52 20.10
N GLY A 30 -5.51 3.76 20.27
CA GLY A 30 -6.96 3.95 20.19
C GLY A 30 -7.55 5.34 20.01
N ASP A 31 -7.14 6.09 18.99
CA ASP A 31 -7.85 7.31 18.58
C ASP A 31 -7.73 7.51 17.07
N SER A 32 -8.82 7.85 16.42
CA SER A 32 -8.97 7.97 14.96
C SER A 32 -8.07 9.05 14.31
N GLY A 33 -7.15 9.62 15.06
CA GLY A 33 -6.27 10.72 14.70
C GLY A 33 -5.25 10.46 13.58
N PRO A 34 -4.52 9.34 13.57
CA PRO A 34 -3.44 9.14 12.59
C PRO A 34 -3.96 8.85 11.17
N LEU A 35 -5.07 8.15 11.02
CA LEU A 35 -5.65 7.84 9.72
C LEU A 35 -6.24 9.08 9.03
N ARG A 36 -6.76 10.05 9.79
CA ARG A 36 -7.22 11.33 9.24
C ARG A 36 -6.09 12.19 8.69
N ARG A 37 -4.88 12.11 9.26
CA ARG A 37 -3.73 12.87 8.76
C ARG A 37 -3.23 12.40 7.41
N VAL A 38 -3.37 11.12 7.07
CA VAL A 38 -2.97 10.59 5.77
C VAL A 38 -3.82 11.18 4.65
N GLN A 39 -5.07 11.56 4.92
CA GLN A 39 -5.97 12.19 3.96
C GLN A 39 -5.56 13.63 3.57
N HIS A 40 -4.73 14.28 4.38
CA HIS A 40 -4.22 15.63 4.13
C HIS A 40 -2.77 15.65 3.68
N LEU A 41 -2.14 14.46 3.47
CA LEU A 41 -0.83 14.39 2.85
C LEU A 41 -0.94 14.76 1.37
N ASP A 42 0.04 15.50 0.89
CA ASP A 42 0.26 15.66 -0.53
C ASP A 42 0.43 14.28 -1.20
N ARG A 43 -0.08 14.14 -2.43
CA ARG A 43 -0.06 12.86 -3.17
C ARG A 43 1.34 12.26 -3.23
N ASP A 44 2.35 13.08 -3.51
CA ASP A 44 3.74 12.63 -3.63
C ASP A 44 4.28 12.13 -2.28
N ALA A 45 4.01 12.86 -1.20
CA ALA A 45 4.41 12.44 0.15
C ALA A 45 3.74 11.12 0.55
N MET A 46 2.50 10.89 0.15
CA MET A 46 1.78 9.66 0.40
C MET A 46 2.37 8.49 -0.41
N LEU A 47 2.69 8.70 -1.70
CA LEU A 47 3.32 7.69 -2.54
C LEU A 47 4.66 7.22 -1.97
N HIS A 48 5.46 8.14 -1.45
CA HIS A 48 6.73 7.82 -0.78
C HIS A 48 6.56 7.14 0.59
N ALA A 49 5.48 7.43 1.30
CA ALA A 49 5.22 6.84 2.62
C ALA A 49 4.60 5.43 2.51
N LEU A 50 3.84 5.17 1.46
CA LEU A 50 3.05 3.95 1.30
C LEU A 50 3.90 2.66 1.42
N PRO A 51 5.06 2.50 0.75
CA PRO A 51 5.88 1.31 0.86
C PRO A 51 6.30 1.02 2.30
N ARG A 52 6.66 2.05 3.05
CA ARG A 52 7.09 1.94 4.47
C ARG A 52 5.94 1.57 5.39
N VAL A 53 4.74 2.11 5.14
CA VAL A 53 3.54 1.76 5.90
C VAL A 53 3.14 0.32 5.65
N VAL A 54 3.19 -0.12 4.40
CA VAL A 54 2.81 -1.48 4.00
C VAL A 54 3.84 -2.52 4.50
N SER A 55 5.13 -2.15 4.62
CA SER A 55 6.17 -3.07 5.11
C SER A 55 5.90 -3.61 6.53
N VAL A 56 5.08 -2.91 7.32
CA VAL A 56 4.65 -3.36 8.66
C VAL A 56 3.89 -4.69 8.61
N LEU A 57 3.28 -5.02 7.46
CA LEU A 57 2.57 -6.30 7.27
C LEU A 57 3.50 -7.54 7.30
N ALA A 58 4.82 -7.33 7.27
CA ALA A 58 5.79 -8.42 7.31
C ALA A 58 5.75 -9.23 8.61
N ASP A 59 5.33 -8.64 9.73
CA ASP A 59 5.19 -9.31 11.03
C ASP A 59 3.97 -10.24 11.11
N GLY A 60 2.99 -10.04 10.22
CA GLY A 60 1.77 -10.85 10.15
C GLY A 60 0.72 -10.52 11.20
N SER A 61 0.88 -9.41 11.95
CA SER A 61 -0.10 -8.97 12.95
C SER A 61 -1.47 -8.68 12.32
N GLU A 62 -2.54 -9.18 12.94
CA GLU A 62 -3.91 -8.91 12.49
C GLU A 62 -4.29 -7.43 12.67
N GLU A 63 -3.75 -6.78 13.71
CA GLU A 63 -3.98 -5.35 13.94
C GLU A 63 -3.42 -4.51 12.78
N HIS A 64 -2.21 -4.83 12.31
CA HIS A 64 -1.62 -4.17 11.16
C HIS A 64 -2.39 -4.43 9.87
N LYS A 65 -2.89 -5.64 9.66
CA LYS A 65 -3.74 -5.95 8.50
C LYS A 65 -5.01 -5.12 8.49
N VAL A 66 -5.69 -5.01 9.62
CA VAL A 66 -6.91 -4.19 9.76
C VAL A 66 -6.59 -2.70 9.53
N ALA A 67 -5.49 -2.20 10.09
CA ALA A 67 -5.08 -0.80 9.92
C ALA A 67 -4.77 -0.48 8.44
N VAL A 68 -3.99 -1.32 7.78
CA VAL A 68 -3.63 -1.14 6.36
C VAL A 68 -4.85 -1.32 5.45
N HIS A 69 -5.74 -2.26 5.76
CA HIS A 69 -6.99 -2.44 5.02
C HIS A 69 -7.86 -1.18 5.07
N ARG A 70 -8.04 -0.59 6.26
CA ARG A 70 -8.76 0.69 6.42
C ARG A 70 -8.06 1.82 5.67
N LEU A 71 -6.73 1.88 5.70
CA LEU A 71 -5.97 2.86 4.94
C LEU A 71 -6.26 2.73 3.44
N PHE A 72 -6.21 1.51 2.88
CA PHE A 72 -6.51 1.28 1.47
C PHE A 72 -7.94 1.71 1.11
N GLN A 73 -8.92 1.38 1.95
CA GLN A 73 -10.30 1.84 1.75
C GLN A 73 -10.40 3.37 1.71
N THR A 74 -9.71 4.07 2.61
CA THR A 74 -9.75 5.55 2.63
C THR A 74 -9.03 6.19 1.45
N LEU A 75 -7.95 5.57 0.94
CA LEU A 75 -7.21 6.08 -0.21
C LEU A 75 -7.99 5.92 -1.52
N VAL A 76 -8.77 4.85 -1.64
CA VAL A 76 -9.49 4.52 -2.88
C VAL A 76 -10.91 5.11 -2.90
N ALA A 77 -11.54 5.36 -1.75
CA ALA A 77 -12.92 5.84 -1.64
C ALA A 77 -13.22 7.12 -2.47
N PRO A 78 -12.37 8.16 -2.48
CA PRO A 78 -12.64 9.36 -3.28
C PRO A 78 -12.67 9.11 -4.78
N ALA A 79 -11.76 8.25 -5.28
CA ALA A 79 -11.72 7.90 -6.70
C ALA A 79 -12.96 7.11 -7.15
N MET A 80 -13.53 6.30 -6.27
CA MET A 80 -14.78 5.58 -6.56
C MET A 80 -16.01 6.49 -6.59
N GLN A 81 -16.05 7.52 -5.75
CA GLN A 81 -17.13 8.50 -5.76
C GLN A 81 -17.10 9.38 -7.00
N ALA A 82 -15.91 9.76 -7.46
CA ALA A 82 -15.72 10.53 -8.69
C ALA A 82 -16.16 9.76 -9.95
N ALA A 83 -15.98 8.44 -9.99
CA ALA A 83 -16.39 7.60 -11.10
C ALA A 83 -17.93 7.44 -11.23
N GLY A 84 -18.69 7.76 -10.18
CA GLY A 84 -20.17 7.70 -10.18
C GLY A 84 -20.86 9.05 -10.39
N ALA A 85 -20.13 10.16 -10.40
CA ALA A 85 -20.70 11.50 -10.53
C ALA A 85 -20.31 12.13 -11.86
N GLU A 86 -21.21 12.13 -12.83
CA GLU A 86 -21.05 12.84 -14.12
C GLU A 86 -21.18 14.37 -14.03
N THR A 87 -21.02 14.95 -12.85
CA THR A 87 -21.03 16.40 -12.65
C THR A 87 -19.65 16.89 -12.25
N ALA A 88 -18.95 17.41 -13.25
CA ALA A 88 -17.70 18.15 -13.09
C ALA A 88 -17.92 19.35 -12.16
N SER A 89 -17.50 19.24 -10.91
CA SER A 89 -17.20 20.41 -10.09
C SER A 89 -15.68 20.58 -10.09
N GLU A 90 -15.23 21.61 -10.79
CA GLU A 90 -13.86 22.06 -10.91
C GLU A 90 -13.35 22.64 -9.57
N HIS A 91 -13.10 21.76 -8.60
CA HIS A 91 -12.19 22.09 -7.52
C HIS A 91 -11.25 20.91 -7.33
N PRO A 92 -9.94 21.05 -7.61
CA PRO A 92 -8.94 20.06 -7.22
C PRO A 92 -8.82 20.10 -5.70
N THR A 93 -9.68 19.35 -5.02
CA THR A 93 -9.40 19.01 -3.62
C THR A 93 -8.16 18.15 -3.65
N THR A 94 -7.07 18.66 -3.14
CA THR A 94 -5.73 18.06 -2.98
C THR A 94 -5.79 16.93 -1.96
N THR A 95 -6.77 16.04 -2.08
CA THR A 95 -6.84 14.83 -1.27
C THR A 95 -6.03 13.75 -1.97
N ALA A 96 -5.13 13.12 -1.22
CA ALA A 96 -4.30 12.01 -1.68
C ALA A 96 -5.17 10.79 -2.03
N SER A 97 -5.96 10.89 -3.11
CA SER A 97 -6.75 9.78 -3.60
C SER A 97 -5.98 9.00 -4.64
N LEU A 98 -5.99 7.68 -4.53
CA LEU A 98 -5.45 6.75 -5.49
C LEU A 98 -6.57 6.01 -6.19
N THR A 99 -6.42 5.77 -7.49
CA THR A 99 -7.28 4.80 -8.15
C THR A 99 -6.93 3.39 -7.68
N PRO A 100 -7.88 2.44 -7.68
CA PRO A 100 -7.60 1.04 -7.34
C PRO A 100 -6.48 0.44 -8.19
N VAL A 101 -6.41 0.84 -9.47
CA VAL A 101 -5.35 0.41 -10.40
C VAL A 101 -3.99 0.92 -9.93
N GLU A 102 -3.88 2.20 -9.63
CA GLU A 102 -2.63 2.81 -9.15
C GLU A 102 -2.14 2.18 -7.86
N LEU A 103 -3.05 1.98 -6.89
CA LEU A 103 -2.69 1.35 -5.61
C LEU A 103 -2.07 -0.03 -5.84
N LEU A 104 -2.72 -0.88 -6.65
CA LEU A 104 -2.24 -2.24 -6.85
C LEU A 104 -0.95 -2.28 -7.68
N VAL A 105 -0.79 -1.40 -8.68
CA VAL A 105 0.46 -1.26 -9.43
C VAL A 105 1.60 -0.81 -8.53
N LEU A 106 1.39 0.18 -7.67
CA LEU A 106 2.40 0.65 -6.72
C LEU A 106 2.90 -0.46 -5.78
N LEU A 107 2.01 -1.30 -5.28
CA LEU A 107 2.39 -2.44 -4.43
C LEU A 107 3.32 -3.41 -5.15
N HIS A 108 3.21 -3.55 -6.47
CA HIS A 108 4.08 -4.41 -7.27
C HIS A 108 5.39 -3.71 -7.62
N VAL A 109 5.35 -2.46 -8.06
CA VAL A 109 6.55 -1.69 -8.44
C VAL A 109 7.49 -1.53 -7.23
N HIS A 110 6.92 -1.29 -6.05
CA HIS A 110 7.69 -1.13 -4.81
C HIS A 110 7.84 -2.42 -3.99
N GLU A 111 7.60 -3.60 -4.57
CA GLU A 111 7.68 -4.89 -3.85
C GLU A 111 9.02 -5.14 -3.15
N LYS A 112 10.12 -4.60 -3.71
CA LYS A 112 11.47 -4.71 -3.13
C LYS A 112 11.63 -3.87 -1.87
N GLU A 113 11.04 -2.69 -1.84
CA GLU A 113 11.07 -1.78 -0.68
C GLU A 113 10.12 -2.25 0.43
N ILE A 114 8.94 -2.72 0.04
CA ILE A 114 7.91 -3.25 0.94
C ILE A 114 8.37 -4.58 1.56
N GLY A 115 9.10 -5.37 0.80
CA GLY A 115 9.39 -6.76 1.10
C GLY A 115 8.30 -7.70 0.58
N LEU A 116 8.73 -8.79 -0.07
CA LEU A 116 7.85 -9.69 -0.80
C LEU A 116 6.69 -10.27 0.04
N LYS A 117 6.98 -10.58 1.33
CA LYS A 117 5.95 -11.11 2.25
C LYS A 117 4.87 -10.08 2.54
N ALA A 118 5.27 -8.84 2.87
CA ALA A 118 4.34 -7.76 3.17
C ALA A 118 3.55 -7.34 1.93
N ALA A 119 4.21 -7.24 0.78
CA ALA A 119 3.56 -6.92 -0.49
C ALA A 119 2.52 -7.98 -0.87
N LEU A 120 2.80 -9.26 -0.64
CA LEU A 120 1.85 -10.34 -0.86
C LEU A 120 0.60 -10.21 0.02
N VAL A 121 0.79 -9.91 1.31
CA VAL A 121 -0.33 -9.68 2.25
C VAL A 121 -1.13 -8.47 1.82
N ALA A 122 -0.47 -7.38 1.41
CA ALA A 122 -1.13 -6.18 0.90
C ALA A 122 -1.98 -6.45 -0.35
N VAL A 123 -1.45 -7.21 -1.30
CA VAL A 123 -2.20 -7.65 -2.50
C VAL A 123 -3.42 -8.49 -2.09
N GLN A 124 -3.27 -9.41 -1.13
CA GLN A 124 -4.41 -10.19 -0.62
C GLN A 124 -5.48 -9.31 0.02
N LEU A 125 -5.09 -8.26 0.77
CA LEU A 125 -6.04 -7.28 1.31
C LEU A 125 -6.79 -6.53 0.20
N CYS A 126 -6.11 -6.16 -0.89
CA CYS A 126 -6.79 -5.58 -2.05
C CYS A 126 -7.83 -6.54 -2.64
N PHE A 127 -7.49 -7.82 -2.80
CA PHE A 127 -8.43 -8.83 -3.31
C PHE A 127 -9.61 -9.10 -2.36
N SER A 128 -9.48 -8.86 -1.06
CA SER A 128 -10.60 -8.95 -0.11
C SER A 128 -11.65 -7.85 -0.32
N MET A 129 -11.29 -6.74 -0.97
CA MET A 129 -12.17 -5.63 -1.32
C MET A 129 -12.78 -5.84 -2.72
N SER A 130 -13.59 -6.89 -2.88
CA SER A 130 -14.15 -7.31 -4.19
C SER A 130 -15.01 -6.25 -4.86
N GLU A 131 -15.65 -5.36 -4.10
CA GLU A 131 -16.43 -4.24 -4.61
C GLU A 131 -15.58 -3.20 -5.34
N VAL A 132 -14.32 -3.08 -4.93
CA VAL A 132 -13.35 -2.13 -5.47
C VAL A 132 -12.53 -2.77 -6.59
N PHE A 133 -11.96 -3.96 -6.32
CA PHE A 133 -11.07 -4.68 -7.24
C PHE A 133 -11.85 -5.70 -8.07
N ARG A 134 -12.69 -5.18 -8.96
CA ARG A 134 -13.48 -5.98 -9.93
C ARG A 134 -12.64 -6.45 -11.10
N SER A 135 -13.22 -7.27 -11.97
CA SER A 135 -12.55 -7.85 -13.13
C SER A 135 -11.97 -6.81 -14.10
N ASP A 136 -12.67 -5.69 -14.30
CA ASP A 136 -12.23 -4.59 -15.14
C ASP A 136 -10.97 -3.90 -14.58
N VAL A 137 -10.97 -3.61 -13.28
CA VAL A 137 -9.81 -3.04 -12.56
C VAL A 137 -8.62 -3.99 -12.64
N LEU A 138 -8.83 -5.28 -12.36
CA LEU A 138 -7.75 -6.28 -12.41
C LEU A 138 -7.18 -6.47 -13.82
N THR A 139 -8.03 -6.40 -14.86
CA THR A 139 -7.57 -6.39 -16.24
C THR A 139 -6.65 -5.20 -16.53
N ALA A 140 -7.06 -4.00 -16.09
CA ALA A 140 -6.25 -2.79 -16.24
C ALA A 140 -4.91 -2.89 -15.50
N VAL A 141 -4.93 -3.43 -14.26
CA VAL A 141 -3.71 -3.67 -13.47
C VAL A 141 -2.77 -4.64 -14.19
N LEU A 142 -3.26 -5.79 -14.63
CA LEU A 142 -2.43 -6.79 -15.32
C LEU A 142 -1.85 -6.25 -16.63
N ASN A 143 -2.62 -5.47 -17.38
CA ASN A 143 -2.13 -4.78 -18.58
C ASN A 143 -0.97 -3.83 -18.25
N ARG A 144 -1.10 -3.06 -17.18
CA ARG A 144 -0.06 -2.10 -16.80
C ARG A 144 1.19 -2.78 -16.25
N LEU A 145 1.02 -3.82 -15.44
CA LEU A 145 2.15 -4.57 -14.88
C LEU A 145 2.98 -5.32 -15.93
N VAL A 146 2.35 -5.78 -17.01
CA VAL A 146 3.10 -6.42 -18.13
C VAL A 146 4.04 -5.43 -18.81
N GLU A 147 3.74 -4.14 -18.81
CA GLU A 147 4.61 -3.11 -19.40
C GLU A 147 5.82 -2.76 -18.51
N GLU A 148 5.76 -3.08 -17.21
CA GLU A 148 6.86 -2.79 -16.28
C GLU A 148 8.13 -3.59 -16.65
N ASP A 149 9.30 -2.95 -16.54
CA ASP A 149 10.59 -3.56 -16.77
C ASP A 149 11.57 -3.19 -15.63
N PRO A 150 12.02 -4.16 -14.84
CA PRO A 150 11.73 -5.61 -14.88
C PRO A 150 10.31 -5.95 -14.42
N LEU A 151 9.78 -7.07 -14.92
CA LEU A 151 8.48 -7.58 -14.49
C LEU A 151 8.50 -7.86 -12.97
N PRO A 152 7.50 -7.35 -12.21
CA PRO A 152 7.42 -7.59 -10.77
C PRO A 152 7.31 -9.09 -10.43
N VAL A 153 7.99 -9.53 -9.38
CA VAL A 153 8.00 -10.95 -8.96
C VAL A 153 6.60 -11.44 -8.57
N LEU A 154 5.80 -10.56 -7.97
CA LEU A 154 4.42 -10.88 -7.56
C LEU A 154 3.44 -10.97 -8.74
N PHE A 155 3.80 -10.51 -9.93
CA PHE A 155 2.91 -10.43 -11.09
C PHE A 155 2.18 -11.73 -11.38
N MET A 156 2.91 -12.85 -11.53
CA MET A 156 2.31 -14.15 -11.85
C MET A 156 1.35 -14.62 -10.75
N ARG A 157 1.68 -14.36 -9.49
CA ARG A 157 0.81 -14.70 -8.37
C ARG A 157 -0.48 -13.89 -8.39
N THR A 158 -0.39 -12.61 -8.69
CA THR A 158 -1.54 -11.73 -8.85
C THR A 158 -2.43 -12.16 -10.02
N ALA A 159 -1.84 -12.54 -11.16
CA ALA A 159 -2.59 -13.07 -12.30
C ALA A 159 -3.36 -14.36 -11.94
N ILE A 160 -2.72 -15.28 -11.20
CA ILE A 160 -3.37 -16.50 -10.71
C ILE A 160 -4.51 -16.16 -9.72
N MET A 161 -4.30 -15.22 -8.82
CA MET A 161 -5.34 -14.77 -7.87
C MET A 161 -6.51 -14.13 -8.60
N ALA A 162 -6.25 -13.30 -9.60
CA ALA A 162 -7.26 -12.65 -10.42
C ALA A 162 -8.14 -13.68 -11.16
N THR A 163 -7.54 -14.69 -11.78
CA THR A 163 -8.30 -15.75 -12.48
C THR A 163 -9.09 -16.64 -11.52
N LYS A 164 -8.60 -16.85 -10.29
CA LYS A 164 -9.35 -17.58 -9.25
C LYS A 164 -10.55 -16.79 -8.75
N SER A 165 -10.40 -15.48 -8.59
CA SER A 165 -11.48 -14.59 -8.14
C SER A 165 -12.53 -14.35 -9.23
N PHE A 166 -12.08 -14.21 -10.48
CA PHE A 166 -12.94 -13.92 -11.63
C PHE A 166 -12.62 -14.85 -12.79
N ARG A 167 -13.46 -15.86 -12.99
CA ARG A 167 -13.30 -16.85 -14.08
C ARG A 167 -13.28 -16.22 -15.47
N THR A 168 -13.96 -15.09 -15.65
CA THR A 168 -13.97 -14.33 -16.90
C THR A 168 -12.58 -13.86 -17.34
N LEU A 169 -11.67 -13.67 -16.40
CA LEU A 169 -10.28 -13.29 -16.69
C LEU A 169 -9.43 -14.45 -17.25
N GLY A 170 -9.88 -15.69 -17.13
CA GLY A 170 -9.11 -16.85 -17.59
C GLY A 170 -8.80 -16.81 -19.08
N SER A 171 -9.79 -16.47 -19.93
CA SER A 171 -9.59 -16.33 -21.37
C SER A 171 -8.65 -15.18 -21.72
N TYR A 172 -8.83 -14.03 -21.07
CA TYR A 172 -7.94 -12.87 -21.24
C TYR A 172 -6.49 -13.20 -20.87
N VAL A 173 -6.28 -13.86 -19.72
CA VAL A 173 -4.93 -14.24 -19.26
C VAL A 173 -4.28 -15.23 -20.21
N SER A 174 -5.02 -16.27 -20.66
CA SER A 174 -4.48 -17.31 -21.52
C SER A 174 -4.18 -16.83 -22.95
N THR A 175 -4.97 -15.92 -23.50
CA THR A 175 -4.81 -15.48 -24.89
C THR A 175 -3.98 -14.20 -25.00
N SER A 176 -4.37 -13.14 -24.26
CA SER A 176 -3.76 -11.83 -24.42
C SER A 176 -2.52 -11.65 -23.52
N LEU A 177 -2.64 -11.98 -22.23
CA LEU A 177 -1.57 -11.71 -21.27
C LEU A 177 -0.35 -12.61 -21.53
N LEU A 178 -0.56 -13.93 -21.68
CA LEU A 178 0.53 -14.87 -21.94
C LEU A 178 1.22 -14.60 -23.28
N SER A 179 0.49 -14.22 -24.33
CA SER A 179 1.08 -13.84 -25.61
C SER A 179 2.05 -12.66 -25.48
N ARG A 180 1.68 -11.63 -24.69
CA ARG A 180 2.54 -10.47 -24.42
C ARG A 180 3.78 -10.84 -23.60
N LEU A 181 3.65 -11.75 -22.63
CA LEU A 181 4.77 -12.26 -21.84
C LEU A 181 5.76 -13.05 -22.70
N VAL A 182 5.24 -13.87 -23.63
CA VAL A 182 6.08 -14.60 -24.60
C VAL A 182 6.84 -13.63 -25.51
N GLN A 183 6.19 -12.57 -25.99
CA GLN A 183 6.83 -11.56 -26.82
C GLN A 183 7.91 -10.75 -26.07
N LYS A 184 7.77 -10.61 -24.77
CA LYS A 184 8.73 -9.91 -23.90
C LYS A 184 9.97 -10.74 -23.55
N GLU A 185 10.02 -12.02 -23.96
CA GLU A 185 11.13 -12.94 -23.70
C GLU A 185 11.57 -13.00 -22.22
N ILE A 186 10.62 -13.08 -21.31
CA ILE A 186 10.82 -12.97 -19.85
C ILE A 186 11.42 -14.25 -19.20
N TRP A 187 11.87 -15.20 -20.00
CA TRP A 187 12.46 -16.48 -19.54
C TRP A 187 13.97 -16.51 -19.50
#